data_ab78214ee4fd78d950b4a4cb80dffdd0
#
_entry.id   ab78214ee4fd78d950b4a4cb80dffdd0
#
_cell.length_a   1.000
_cell.length_b   1.000
_cell.length_c   1.000
_cell.angle_alpha   90.00
_cell.angle_beta   90.00
_cell.angle_gamma   90.00
#
_symmetry.space_group_name_H-M   'P 1'
#
loop_
_entity.id
_entity.type
_entity.pdbx_description
1 polymer ?
#
loop_
_entity_poly.entity_id
_entity_poly.type
_entity_poly.pdbx_seq_one_letter_code
_entity_poly.pdbx_strand_id
1 'polypeptide(L)'
;GLTAAKKLGMEFYDKELIDAAAKEIGFPAEIIADREQRLTNSLLYNFAMGTLYGLSYPKEPKLSELPLTEQIYVAQKKAIEEAAKRGSCVFIGRCADYILRSRPDVLRVFVYADRDIRLRRAIDEYGDLEEHIDEFMHQTDKRRRIYYENYTNQRWGDRENYDLMLNSGDLGIEKCVELICQAVK
;
A
#
# COMPACT_ATOMS: atom_id res chain seq x y z
N GLY A 1 6.80 -10.45 2.94
CA GLY A 1 5.81 -10.60 1.84
C GLY A 1 6.21 -11.73 0.92
N LEU A 2 7.18 -11.50 0.04
CA LEU A 2 7.59 -12.48 -0.98
C LEU A 2 7.94 -13.86 -0.41
N THR A 3 8.70 -13.91 0.69
CA THR A 3 9.09 -15.17 1.34
C THR A 3 7.88 -15.95 1.86
N ALA A 4 6.90 -15.25 2.45
CA ALA A 4 5.66 -15.87 2.91
C ALA A 4 4.83 -16.38 1.72
N ALA A 5 4.69 -15.62 0.66
CA ALA A 5 4.00 -16.02 -0.56
C ALA A 5 4.60 -17.29 -1.17
N LYS A 6 5.94 -17.36 -1.27
CA LYS A 6 6.65 -18.56 -1.76
C LYS A 6 6.40 -19.79 -0.88
N LYS A 7 6.45 -19.64 0.47
CA LYS A 7 6.18 -20.75 1.41
C LYS A 7 4.73 -21.26 1.33
N LEU A 8 3.79 -20.36 1.05
CA LEU A 8 2.37 -20.68 0.95
C LEU A 8 1.94 -21.13 -0.46
N GLY A 9 2.81 -21.03 -1.47
CA GLY A 9 2.46 -21.31 -2.86
C GLY A 9 1.46 -20.30 -3.44
N MET A 10 1.46 -19.06 -2.93
CA MET A 10 0.53 -18.01 -3.33
C MET A 10 1.20 -17.04 -4.32
N GLU A 11 0.39 -16.45 -5.20
CA GLU A 11 0.84 -15.35 -6.04
C GLU A 11 1.23 -14.13 -5.18
N PHE A 12 2.21 -13.36 -5.64
CA PHE A 12 2.73 -12.20 -4.93
C PHE A 12 2.55 -10.94 -5.75
N TYR A 13 1.95 -9.91 -5.14
CA TYR A 13 1.71 -8.62 -5.75
C TYR A 13 2.29 -7.51 -4.89
N ASP A 14 3.40 -6.94 -5.30
CA ASP A 14 3.93 -5.70 -4.76
C ASP A 14 3.36 -4.48 -5.51
N LYS A 15 3.87 -3.30 -5.16
CA LYS A 15 3.47 -2.05 -5.80
C LYS A 15 3.60 -2.10 -7.32
N GLU A 16 4.73 -2.60 -7.82
CA GLU A 16 5.05 -2.59 -9.25
C GLU A 16 4.11 -3.52 -10.03
N LEU A 17 3.83 -4.70 -9.48
CA LEU A 17 2.89 -5.64 -10.08
C LEU A 17 1.44 -5.16 -10.03
N ILE A 18 1.03 -4.47 -8.94
CA ILE A 18 -0.29 -3.85 -8.86
C ILE A 18 -0.41 -2.71 -9.88
N ASP A 19 0.62 -1.89 -10.01
CA ASP A 19 0.66 -0.79 -10.98
C ASP A 19 0.65 -1.33 -12.43
N ALA A 20 1.36 -2.43 -12.71
CA ALA A 20 1.33 -3.10 -14.01
C ALA A 20 -0.05 -3.66 -14.34
N ALA A 21 -0.68 -4.37 -13.40
CA ALA A 21 -2.05 -4.90 -13.57
C ALA A 21 -3.08 -3.78 -13.78
N ALA A 22 -2.92 -2.63 -13.10
CA ALA A 22 -3.77 -1.47 -13.31
C ALA A 22 -3.64 -0.90 -14.74
N LYS A 23 -2.45 -0.94 -15.34
CA LYS A 23 -2.22 -0.53 -16.74
C LYS A 23 -2.94 -1.43 -17.73
N GLU A 24 -2.93 -2.74 -17.51
CA GLU A 24 -3.62 -3.71 -18.40
C GLU A 24 -5.14 -3.49 -18.43
N ILE A 25 -5.72 -2.92 -17.39
CA ILE A 25 -7.15 -2.60 -17.29
C ILE A 25 -7.54 -1.33 -18.07
N GLY A 26 -6.58 -0.70 -18.77
CA GLY A 26 -6.82 0.42 -19.70
C GLY A 26 -6.35 1.79 -19.19
N PHE A 27 -5.44 1.84 -18.22
CA PHE A 27 -4.82 3.08 -17.78
C PHE A 27 -3.49 3.35 -18.51
N PRO A 28 -3.25 4.58 -19.04
CA PRO A 28 -2.00 4.93 -19.70
C PRO A 28 -0.79 4.76 -18.77
N ALA A 29 0.24 4.05 -19.25
CA ALA A 29 1.45 3.76 -18.50
C ALA A 29 2.21 5.01 -17.99
N GLU A 30 2.18 6.07 -18.77
CA GLU A 30 2.83 7.35 -18.50
C GLU A 30 2.26 8.04 -17.25
N ILE A 31 1.02 7.75 -16.92
CA ILE A 31 0.28 8.34 -15.81
C ILE A 31 0.72 7.75 -14.47
N ILE A 32 1.08 6.47 -14.44
CA ILE A 32 1.39 5.74 -13.19
C ILE A 32 2.87 5.94 -12.80
N ALA A 33 3.79 6.07 -13.77
CA ALA A 33 5.23 6.11 -13.52
C ALA A 33 5.76 7.46 -13.00
N ASP A 34 5.17 8.59 -13.39
CA ASP A 34 5.78 9.94 -13.21
C ASP A 34 5.35 10.67 -11.90
N ARG A 35 4.51 10.10 -11.04
CA ARG A 35 3.79 10.93 -10.05
C ARG A 35 3.83 10.56 -8.57
N GLU A 36 4.60 9.61 -8.12
CA GLU A 36 4.80 9.46 -6.67
C GLU A 36 5.45 10.70 -6.05
N GLN A 37 6.25 11.42 -6.82
CA GLN A 37 6.91 12.65 -6.39
C GLN A 37 5.98 13.88 -6.37
N ARG A 38 4.89 13.86 -7.17
CA ARG A 38 3.90 14.96 -7.24
C ARG A 38 2.68 14.78 -6.35
N LEU A 39 2.50 13.59 -5.76
CA LEU A 39 1.33 13.27 -4.90
C LEU A 39 1.21 14.18 -3.67
N THR A 40 2.33 14.61 -3.09
CA THR A 40 2.31 15.52 -1.92
C THR A 40 1.67 16.88 -2.20
N ASN A 41 1.89 17.43 -3.39
CA ASN A 41 1.31 18.73 -3.75
C ASN A 41 -0.13 18.62 -4.26
N SER A 42 -0.46 17.50 -4.93
CA SER A 42 -1.82 17.25 -5.44
C SER A 42 -2.80 16.88 -4.33
N LEU A 43 -2.35 16.18 -3.27
CA LEU A 43 -3.18 15.83 -2.12
C LEU A 43 -3.57 17.05 -1.30
N LEU A 44 -2.67 18.04 -1.14
CA LEU A 44 -2.99 19.32 -0.52
C LEU A 44 -4.00 20.13 -1.34
N TYR A 45 -3.89 20.08 -2.65
CA TYR A 45 -4.86 20.69 -3.58
C TYR A 45 -6.23 20.01 -3.50
N ASN A 46 -6.26 18.68 -3.48
CA ASN A 46 -7.51 17.92 -3.40
C ASN A 46 -8.18 18.04 -2.03
N PHE A 47 -7.43 18.16 -0.94
CA PHE A 47 -7.98 18.45 0.39
C PHE A 47 -8.61 19.86 0.43
N ALA A 48 -7.96 20.85 -0.15
CA ALA A 48 -8.50 22.21 -0.26
C ALA A 48 -9.75 22.26 -1.16
N MET A 49 -9.79 21.45 -2.23
CA MET A 49 -10.92 21.37 -3.15
C MET A 49 -12.04 20.45 -2.63
N GLY A 50 -11.73 19.38 -1.89
CA GLY A 50 -12.73 18.49 -1.28
C GLY A 50 -13.63 19.19 -0.27
N THR A 51 -13.11 20.19 0.44
CA THR A 51 -13.91 21.06 1.31
C THR A 51 -14.82 22.01 0.52
N LEU A 52 -14.46 22.35 -0.72
CA LEU A 52 -15.28 23.20 -1.61
C LEU A 52 -16.35 22.41 -2.40
N TYR A 53 -16.07 21.13 -2.70
CA TYR A 53 -16.97 20.28 -3.51
C TYR A 53 -17.93 19.42 -2.67
N GLY A 54 -17.85 19.42 -1.35
CA GLY A 54 -18.73 18.65 -0.45
C GLY A 54 -20.19 19.09 -0.46
N LEU A 55 -20.61 20.03 -1.30
CA LEU A 55 -21.95 20.63 -1.27
C LEU A 55 -22.85 20.33 -2.47
N SER A 56 -22.41 19.65 -3.53
CA SER A 56 -23.34 19.35 -4.64
C SER A 56 -22.77 18.38 -5.68
N TYR A 57 -23.00 17.08 -5.55
CA TYR A 57 -23.01 16.20 -6.71
C TYR A 57 -24.18 15.23 -6.68
N PRO A 58 -25.18 15.42 -7.59
CA PRO A 58 -26.30 14.47 -7.77
C PRO A 58 -25.99 13.31 -8.73
N LYS A 59 -24.75 13.19 -9.26
CA LYS A 59 -24.34 12.07 -10.13
C LYS A 59 -22.90 11.67 -9.79
N GLU A 60 -22.66 10.35 -9.69
CA GLU A 60 -21.29 9.82 -9.60
C GLU A 60 -20.49 10.32 -10.81
N PRO A 61 -19.33 10.98 -10.60
CA PRO A 61 -18.52 11.50 -11.68
C PRO A 61 -17.99 10.35 -12.53
N LYS A 62 -17.90 10.53 -13.84
CA LYS A 62 -17.22 9.56 -14.72
C LYS A 62 -15.77 9.47 -14.32
N LEU A 63 -15.17 8.29 -14.45
CA LEU A 63 -13.76 8.05 -14.09
C LEU A 63 -12.82 9.08 -14.72
N SER A 64 -13.07 9.48 -15.99
CA SER A 64 -12.30 10.50 -16.70
C SER A 64 -12.41 11.93 -16.15
N GLU A 65 -13.40 12.18 -15.31
CA GLU A 65 -13.65 13.48 -14.68
C GLU A 65 -12.96 13.60 -13.30
N LEU A 66 -12.49 12.47 -12.76
CA LEU A 66 -11.77 12.43 -11.49
C LEU A 66 -10.34 12.99 -11.65
N PRO A 67 -9.76 13.56 -10.58
CA PRO A 67 -8.34 13.83 -10.53
C PRO A 67 -7.52 12.57 -10.85
N LEU A 68 -6.39 12.74 -11.49
CA LEU A 68 -5.59 11.62 -11.97
C LEU A 68 -5.15 10.66 -10.84
N THR A 69 -4.87 11.19 -9.66
CA THR A 69 -4.54 10.38 -8.46
C THR A 69 -5.67 9.46 -8.05
N GLU A 70 -6.90 9.94 -8.16
CA GLU A 70 -8.12 9.16 -7.91
C GLU A 70 -8.31 8.08 -8.98
N GLN A 71 -8.07 8.43 -10.25
CA GLN A 71 -8.13 7.45 -11.33
C GLN A 71 -7.14 6.31 -11.12
N ILE A 72 -5.89 6.63 -10.69
CA ILE A 72 -4.87 5.62 -10.37
C ILE A 72 -5.34 4.72 -9.22
N TYR A 73 -5.86 5.30 -8.14
CA TYR A 73 -6.37 4.52 -7.01
C TYR A 73 -7.50 3.58 -7.42
N VAL A 74 -8.45 4.05 -8.24
CA VAL A 74 -9.56 3.23 -8.75
C VAL A 74 -9.04 2.08 -9.61
N ALA A 75 -8.02 2.32 -10.45
CA ALA A 75 -7.38 1.27 -11.26
C ALA A 75 -6.68 0.23 -10.40
N GLN A 76 -5.89 0.66 -9.41
CA GLN A 76 -5.21 -0.22 -8.46
C GLN A 76 -6.21 -1.05 -7.65
N LYS A 77 -7.28 -0.41 -7.15
CA LYS A 77 -8.37 -1.09 -6.46
C LYS A 77 -8.95 -2.21 -7.31
N LYS A 78 -9.30 -1.92 -8.56
CA LYS A 78 -9.86 -2.91 -9.49
C LYS A 78 -8.86 -4.04 -9.75
N ALA A 79 -7.57 -3.74 -9.94
CA ALA A 79 -6.53 -4.75 -10.13
C ALA A 79 -6.40 -5.70 -8.92
N ILE A 80 -6.44 -5.16 -7.69
CA ILE A 80 -6.40 -5.92 -6.44
C ILE A 80 -7.65 -6.82 -6.32
N GLU A 81 -8.84 -6.29 -6.57
CA GLU A 81 -10.09 -7.05 -6.51
C GLU A 81 -10.12 -8.19 -7.53
N GLU A 82 -9.66 -7.94 -8.76
CA GLU A 82 -9.61 -8.97 -9.82
C GLU A 82 -8.54 -10.03 -9.52
N ALA A 83 -7.36 -9.65 -9.03
CA ALA A 83 -6.34 -10.61 -8.63
C ALA A 83 -6.84 -11.50 -7.47
N ALA A 84 -7.50 -10.92 -6.47
CA ALA A 84 -8.06 -11.66 -5.34
C ALA A 84 -9.20 -12.63 -5.71
N LYS A 85 -9.87 -12.43 -6.86
CA LYS A 85 -10.86 -13.37 -7.39
C LYS A 85 -10.23 -14.58 -8.09
N ARG A 86 -9.01 -14.43 -8.64
CA ARG A 86 -8.35 -15.48 -9.42
C ARG A 86 -7.76 -16.59 -8.54
N GLY A 87 -7.39 -16.27 -7.30
CA GLY A 87 -6.83 -17.27 -6.39
C GLY A 87 -6.19 -16.67 -5.15
N SER A 88 -5.52 -17.53 -4.39
CA SER A 88 -4.81 -17.11 -3.17
C SER A 88 -3.57 -16.29 -3.51
N CYS A 89 -3.46 -15.12 -2.91
CA CYS A 89 -2.40 -14.18 -3.20
C CYS A 89 -2.00 -13.33 -2.00
N VAL A 90 -0.80 -12.75 -2.06
CA VAL A 90 -0.24 -11.83 -1.06
C VAL A 90 -0.05 -10.48 -1.70
N PHE A 91 -0.68 -9.45 -1.15
CA PHE A 91 -0.52 -8.06 -1.56
C PHE A 91 0.37 -7.28 -0.60
N ILE A 92 1.19 -6.39 -1.13
CA ILE A 92 2.01 -5.47 -0.33
C ILE A 92 1.58 -4.02 -0.56
N GLY A 93 0.96 -3.45 0.46
CA GLY A 93 0.55 -2.04 0.49
C GLY A 93 -0.64 -1.73 -0.43
N ARG A 94 -0.67 -0.52 -0.99
CA ARG A 94 -1.73 0.00 -1.88
C ARG A 94 -3.15 -0.08 -1.29
N CYS A 95 -3.25 -0.01 0.03
CA CYS A 95 -4.52 -0.13 0.76
C CYS A 95 -5.25 -1.47 0.50
N ALA A 96 -4.53 -2.54 0.13
CA ALA A 96 -5.15 -3.83 -0.15
C ALA A 96 -5.91 -4.39 1.07
N ASP A 97 -5.40 -4.17 2.27
CA ASP A 97 -6.05 -4.48 3.54
C ASP A 97 -7.44 -3.83 3.66
N TYR A 98 -7.54 -2.55 3.28
CA TYR A 98 -8.80 -1.80 3.29
C TYR A 98 -9.71 -2.18 2.12
N ILE A 99 -9.17 -2.34 0.93
CA ILE A 99 -9.92 -2.71 -0.28
C ILE A 99 -10.62 -4.06 -0.07
N LEU A 100 -9.93 -5.03 0.51
CA LEU A 100 -10.43 -6.39 0.71
C LEU A 100 -11.05 -6.64 2.09
N ARG A 101 -11.24 -5.60 2.92
CA ARG A 101 -11.70 -5.72 4.33
C ARG A 101 -13.04 -6.42 4.55
N SER A 102 -13.89 -6.43 3.56
CA SER A 102 -15.20 -7.10 3.63
C SER A 102 -15.15 -8.59 3.33
N ARG A 103 -14.00 -9.12 2.90
CA ARG A 103 -13.82 -10.55 2.62
C ARG A 103 -13.44 -11.29 3.88
N PRO A 104 -14.08 -12.43 4.18
CA PRO A 104 -13.78 -13.21 5.39
C PRO A 104 -12.49 -14.05 5.28
N ASP A 105 -11.94 -14.19 4.07
CA ASP A 105 -10.77 -15.00 3.74
C ASP A 105 -9.48 -14.16 3.59
N VAL A 106 -9.44 -12.98 4.20
CA VAL A 106 -8.28 -12.06 4.17
C VAL A 106 -7.65 -11.95 5.55
N LEU A 107 -6.33 -12.17 5.61
CA LEU A 107 -5.50 -11.88 6.77
C LEU A 107 -4.78 -10.55 6.57
N ARG A 108 -5.09 -9.54 7.38
CA ARG A 108 -4.47 -8.21 7.35
C ARG A 108 -3.29 -8.16 8.30
N VAL A 109 -2.09 -7.96 7.76
CA VAL A 109 -0.85 -8.02 8.54
C VAL A 109 -0.10 -6.70 8.46
N PHE A 110 0.30 -6.15 9.61
CA PHE A 110 1.21 -5.03 9.71
C PHE A 110 2.56 -5.47 10.28
N VAL A 111 3.62 -5.28 9.51
CA VAL A 111 5.00 -5.60 9.93
C VAL A 111 5.74 -4.30 10.18
N TYR A 112 6.33 -4.17 11.37
CA TYR A 112 7.08 -3.00 11.78
C TYR A 112 8.41 -3.39 12.44
N ALA A 113 9.26 -2.44 12.66
CA ALA A 113 10.45 -2.53 13.51
C ALA A 113 10.86 -1.12 13.96
N ASP A 114 11.67 -1.06 15.01
CA ASP A 114 12.24 0.19 15.50
C ASP A 114 13.12 0.84 14.44
N ARG A 115 13.19 2.20 14.49
CA ARG A 115 13.90 3.00 13.50
C ARG A 115 15.34 2.53 13.29
N ASP A 116 16.09 2.29 14.37
CA ASP A 116 17.51 1.94 14.30
C ASP A 116 17.75 0.56 13.66
N ILE A 117 16.83 -0.37 13.86
CA ILE A 117 16.89 -1.70 13.23
C ILE A 117 16.59 -1.57 11.73
N ARG A 118 15.59 -0.77 11.39
CA ARG A 118 15.23 -0.50 9.99
C ARG A 118 16.34 0.22 9.25
N LEU A 119 16.95 1.21 9.89
CA LEU A 119 18.07 1.98 9.34
C LEU A 119 19.26 1.08 9.03
N ARG A 120 19.69 0.26 9.99
CA ARG A 120 20.79 -0.71 9.78
C ARG A 120 20.50 -1.64 8.59
N ARG A 121 19.30 -2.22 8.53
CA ARG A 121 18.90 -3.08 7.39
C ARG A 121 18.93 -2.35 6.06
N ALA A 122 18.50 -1.10 6.03
CA ALA A 122 18.51 -0.30 4.81
C ALA A 122 19.94 0.05 4.36
N ILE A 123 20.84 0.37 5.28
CA ILE A 123 22.26 0.61 4.99
C ILE A 123 22.91 -0.67 4.42
N ASP A 124 22.66 -1.82 5.05
CA ASP A 124 23.19 -3.11 4.58
C ASP A 124 22.70 -3.46 3.16
N GLU A 125 21.49 -3.08 2.82
CA GLU A 125 20.88 -3.36 1.51
C GLU A 125 21.29 -2.37 0.42
N TYR A 126 21.37 -1.07 0.72
CA TYR A 126 21.61 -0.02 -0.26
C TYR A 126 23.03 0.53 -0.27
N GLY A 127 23.82 0.30 0.81
CA GLY A 127 25.23 0.68 0.89
C GLY A 127 25.50 2.19 0.83
N ASP A 128 24.52 3.03 1.14
CA ASP A 128 24.61 4.49 1.10
C ASP A 128 24.95 5.08 2.48
N LEU A 129 25.15 6.40 2.54
CA LEU A 129 25.40 7.10 3.80
C LEU A 129 24.18 7.04 4.72
N GLU A 130 24.42 6.83 6.01
CA GLU A 130 23.37 6.69 7.03
C GLU A 130 22.37 7.87 7.01
N GLU A 131 22.87 9.09 6.86
CA GLU A 131 22.05 10.31 6.83
C GLU A 131 21.07 10.31 5.65
N HIS A 132 21.51 9.91 4.46
CA HIS A 132 20.65 9.81 3.27
C HIS A 132 19.59 8.73 3.41
N ILE A 133 19.94 7.58 3.97
CA ILE A 133 19.02 6.47 4.18
C ILE A 133 17.94 6.83 5.20
N ASP A 134 18.31 7.51 6.28
CA ASP A 134 17.36 7.95 7.31
C ASP A 134 16.32 8.93 6.75
N GLU A 135 16.76 9.95 6.05
CA GLU A 135 15.85 10.90 5.39
C GLU A 135 14.94 10.19 4.37
N PHE A 136 15.51 9.30 3.57
CA PHE A 136 14.75 8.49 2.61
C PHE A 136 13.69 7.63 3.29
N MET A 137 14.02 6.97 4.41
CA MET A 137 13.07 6.17 5.20
C MET A 137 11.94 7.04 5.74
N HIS A 138 12.29 8.21 6.33
CA HIS A 138 11.30 9.14 6.87
C HIS A 138 10.32 9.63 5.79
N GLN A 139 10.82 10.04 4.64
CA GLN A 139 10.01 10.49 3.52
C GLN A 139 9.15 9.36 2.94
N THR A 140 9.68 8.14 2.91
CA THR A 140 8.94 6.97 2.44
C THR A 140 7.78 6.62 3.37
N ASP A 141 7.99 6.63 4.69
CA ASP A 141 6.91 6.36 5.64
C ASP A 141 5.87 7.48 5.66
N LYS A 142 6.30 8.75 5.52
CA LYS A 142 5.40 9.88 5.38
C LYS A 142 4.50 9.73 4.15
N ARG A 143 5.05 9.34 2.99
CA ARG A 143 4.29 9.08 1.76
C ARG A 143 3.30 7.92 1.93
N ARG A 144 3.71 6.82 2.55
CA ARG A 144 2.84 5.67 2.85
C ARG A 144 1.66 6.06 3.73
N ARG A 145 1.94 6.80 4.80
CA ARG A 145 0.91 7.29 5.73
C ARG A 145 -0.10 8.17 5.02
N ILE A 146 0.37 9.21 4.31
CA ILE A 146 -0.50 10.15 3.59
C ILE A 146 -1.37 9.40 2.58
N TYR A 147 -0.78 8.48 1.81
CA TYR A 147 -1.51 7.68 0.83
C TYR A 147 -2.62 6.85 1.50
N TYR A 148 -2.27 6.11 2.56
CA TYR A 148 -3.21 5.25 3.28
C TYR A 148 -4.35 6.05 3.90
N GLU A 149 -4.03 7.08 4.67
CA GLU A 149 -5.01 7.91 5.39
C GLU A 149 -5.95 8.65 4.42
N ASN A 150 -5.44 9.09 3.27
CA ASN A 150 -6.26 9.77 2.26
C ASN A 150 -7.30 8.85 1.62
N TYR A 151 -6.94 7.60 1.30
CA TYR A 151 -7.84 6.69 0.59
C TYR A 151 -8.68 5.80 1.49
N THR A 152 -8.34 5.67 2.76
CA THR A 152 -9.05 4.78 3.69
C THR A 152 -9.82 5.53 4.76
N ASN A 153 -9.48 6.80 4.99
CA ASN A 153 -9.91 7.59 6.15
C ASN A 153 -9.63 6.88 7.49
N GLN A 154 -8.59 6.04 7.52
CA GLN A 154 -8.10 5.29 8.68
C GLN A 154 -6.67 5.69 8.98
N ARG A 155 -6.27 5.63 10.25
CA ARG A 155 -4.89 5.91 10.67
C ARG A 155 -3.96 4.77 10.25
N TRP A 156 -2.88 5.09 9.54
CA TRP A 156 -1.89 4.09 9.13
C TRP A 156 -1.16 3.48 10.33
N GLY A 157 -1.10 2.13 10.39
CA GLY A 157 -0.48 1.39 11.49
C GLY A 157 -1.34 1.33 12.77
N ASP A 158 -2.61 1.74 12.71
CA ASP A 158 -3.52 1.55 13.84
C ASP A 158 -3.90 0.09 13.97
N ARG A 159 -3.75 -0.45 15.19
CA ARG A 159 -4.00 -1.86 15.50
C ARG A 159 -5.40 -2.36 15.10
N GLU A 160 -6.38 -1.48 15.10
CA GLU A 160 -7.77 -1.83 14.78
C GLU A 160 -7.96 -2.20 13.29
N ASN A 161 -7.00 -1.82 12.44
CA ASN A 161 -7.04 -2.08 11.01
C ASN A 161 -6.44 -3.45 10.63
N TYR A 162 -5.77 -4.15 11.56
CA TYR A 162 -5.00 -5.35 11.27
C TYR A 162 -5.38 -6.52 12.18
N ASP A 163 -5.32 -7.72 11.63
CA ASP A 163 -5.57 -8.96 12.36
C ASP A 163 -4.29 -9.45 13.06
N LEU A 164 -3.12 -9.06 12.54
CA LEU A 164 -1.82 -9.44 13.05
C LEU A 164 -0.81 -8.28 12.91
N MET A 165 -0.15 -7.92 14.01
CA MET A 165 0.91 -6.92 14.03
C MET A 165 2.21 -7.56 14.52
N LEU A 166 3.29 -7.48 13.72
CA LEU A 166 4.55 -8.17 13.99
C LEU A 166 5.72 -7.20 14.06
N ASN A 167 6.39 -7.16 15.23
CA ASN A 167 7.66 -6.47 15.37
C ASN A 167 8.80 -7.34 14.81
N SER A 168 9.19 -7.10 13.57
CA SER A 168 10.28 -7.83 12.94
C SER A 168 11.67 -7.49 13.49
N GLY A 169 11.76 -6.43 14.29
CA GLY A 169 12.98 -6.10 15.03
C GLY A 169 13.31 -7.12 16.11
N ASP A 170 12.30 -7.44 16.92
CA ASP A 170 12.44 -8.37 18.03
C ASP A 170 12.32 -9.83 17.58
N LEU A 171 11.37 -10.13 16.72
CA LEU A 171 11.08 -11.49 16.27
C LEU A 171 12.05 -12.00 15.19
N GLY A 172 12.65 -11.10 14.43
CA GLY A 172 13.35 -11.44 13.20
C GLY A 172 12.39 -11.72 12.04
N ILE A 173 12.94 -11.67 10.82
CA ILE A 173 12.14 -11.81 9.59
C ILE A 173 11.60 -13.23 9.45
N GLU A 174 12.41 -14.25 9.73
CA GLU A 174 12.03 -15.66 9.58
C GLU A 174 10.85 -16.02 10.48
N LYS A 175 10.89 -15.59 11.74
CA LYS A 175 9.81 -15.85 12.70
C LYS A 175 8.52 -15.13 12.32
N CYS A 176 8.62 -13.91 11.81
CA CYS A 176 7.45 -13.21 11.26
C CYS A 176 6.82 -13.99 10.09
N VAL A 177 7.64 -14.54 9.19
CA VAL A 177 7.16 -15.36 8.07
C VAL A 177 6.46 -16.63 8.58
N GLU A 178 7.02 -17.32 9.56
CA GLU A 178 6.39 -18.50 10.19
C GLU A 178 5.01 -18.15 10.77
N LEU A 179 4.93 -17.09 11.56
CA LEU A 179 3.68 -16.65 12.19
C LEU A 179 2.61 -16.29 11.15
N ILE A 180 2.99 -15.60 10.08
CA ILE A 180 2.08 -15.31 8.97
C ILE A 180 1.57 -16.60 8.33
N CYS A 181 2.48 -17.54 8.02
CA CYS A 181 2.08 -18.82 7.40
C CYS A 181 1.17 -19.66 8.30
N GLN A 182 1.36 -19.61 9.63
CA GLN A 182 0.50 -20.30 10.58
C GLN A 182 -0.88 -19.65 10.74
N ALA A 183 -0.96 -18.33 10.57
CA ALA A 183 -2.21 -17.59 10.70
C ALA A 183 -3.10 -17.66 9.44
N VAL A 184 -2.54 -18.00 8.29
CA VAL A 184 -3.30 -18.22 7.05
C VAL A 184 -4.07 -19.54 7.17
N LYS A 185 -5.38 -19.45 6.98
CA LYS A 185 -6.30 -20.61 7.08
C LYS A 185 -6.48 -21.28 5.73
#